data_5c4b8eb438ad6d3a5c3673d1b7b71d62
#
_entry.id   5c4b8eb438ad6d3a5c3673d1b7b71d62
#
_cell.length_a   1.000
_cell.length_b   1.000
_cell.length_c   1.000
_cell.angle_alpha   90.00
_cell.angle_beta   90.00
_cell.angle_gamma   90.00
#
_symmetry.space_group_name_H-M   'P 1'
#
loop_
_entity.id
_entity.type
_entity.pdbx_description
1 polymer ?
#
loop_
_entity_poly.entity_id
_entity_poly.type
_entity_poly.pdbx_seq_one_letter_code
_entity_poly.pdbx_strand_id
1 'polypeptide(L)'
;GVQTCALPILGAGGNRDKGKRPIMAKEAARASDRVIITSDNPRFEEPQDIINDMLAGLDTEDKKKTLSIADRKEAIRTACMLAEKGDVILVAGKGHENYQDIKGVKHHFDDKEVLKEIFSLTV
;
A
#
# COMPACT_ATOMS: atom_id res chain seq x y z
N GLY A 1 1.62 21.78 18.93
CA GLY A 1 0.61 20.75 18.89
C GLY A 1 1.15 19.45 18.32
N VAL A 2 0.46 18.37 18.60
CA VAL A 2 0.83 17.06 18.06
C VAL A 2 0.32 16.98 16.63
N GLN A 3 1.23 16.80 15.69
CA GLN A 3 0.85 16.54 14.30
C GLN A 3 0.50 15.07 14.12
N THR A 4 -0.65 14.83 13.54
CA THR A 4 -1.04 13.48 13.14
C THR A 4 -0.44 13.20 11.77
N CYS A 5 0.42 12.18 11.70
CA CYS A 5 0.98 11.75 10.43
C CYS A 5 0.03 10.75 9.76
N ALA A 6 -0.21 10.96 8.48
CA ALA A 6 -0.96 10.02 7.67
C ALA A 6 0.02 9.09 6.95
N LEU A 7 -0.25 7.79 7.01
CA LEU A 7 0.57 6.76 6.39
C LEU A 7 -0.32 5.84 5.55
N PRO A 8 -0.56 6.20 4.28
CA PRO A 8 -1.34 5.34 3.40
C PRO A 8 -0.50 4.17 2.87
N ILE A 9 -1.17 3.04 2.75
CA ILE A 9 -0.68 1.83 2.10
C ILE A 9 -1.56 1.63 0.89
N LEU A 10 -0.98 1.64 -0.31
CA LEU A 10 -1.77 1.53 -1.53
C LEU A 10 -1.08 0.67 -2.58
N GLY A 11 -1.91 0.06 -3.42
CA GLY A 11 -1.48 -0.70 -4.57
C GLY A 11 -2.40 -0.42 -5.74
N ALA A 12 -1.99 -0.81 -6.93
CA ALA A 12 -2.80 -0.72 -8.13
C ALA A 12 -3.08 -2.12 -8.67
N GLY A 13 -4.21 -2.28 -9.35
CA GLY A 13 -4.58 -3.55 -9.94
C GLY A 13 -3.83 -3.84 -11.23
N GLY A 14 -3.55 -5.12 -11.46
CA GLY A 14 -3.07 -5.61 -12.75
C GLY A 14 -4.21 -5.64 -13.75
N ASN A 15 -3.87 -5.63 -15.05
CA ASN A 15 -4.83 -5.65 -16.14
C ASN A 15 -5.85 -4.50 -16.06
N ARG A 16 -5.41 -3.36 -15.57
CA ARG A 16 -6.19 -2.13 -15.44
C ARG A 16 -5.43 -0.98 -16.10
N ASP A 17 -6.01 0.21 -16.06
CA ASP A 17 -5.44 1.41 -16.67
C ASP A 17 -4.08 1.74 -16.04
N LYS A 18 -3.01 1.51 -16.80
CA LYS A 18 -1.63 1.78 -16.36
C LYS A 18 -1.36 3.27 -16.19
N GLY A 19 -2.07 4.12 -16.92
CA GLY A 19 -1.89 5.57 -16.85
C GLY A 19 -2.26 6.16 -15.49
N LYS A 20 -3.12 5.49 -14.74
CA LYS A 20 -3.51 5.93 -13.41
C LYS A 20 -2.47 5.63 -12.34
N ARG A 21 -1.58 4.67 -12.58
CA ARG A 21 -0.62 4.20 -11.59
C ARG A 21 0.30 5.32 -11.07
N PRO A 22 1.00 6.07 -11.94
CA PRO A 22 1.84 7.16 -11.45
C PRO A 22 1.05 8.29 -10.80
N ILE A 23 -0.16 8.55 -11.28
CA ILE A 23 -1.02 9.60 -10.73
C ILE A 23 -1.46 9.25 -9.30
N MET A 24 -1.85 7.99 -9.07
CA MET A 24 -2.24 7.52 -7.74
C MET A 24 -1.11 7.68 -6.73
N ALA A 25 0.09 7.29 -7.10
CA ALA A 25 1.26 7.40 -6.23
C ALA A 25 1.58 8.87 -5.94
N LYS A 26 1.54 9.73 -6.95
CA LYS A 26 1.81 11.16 -6.80
C LYS A 26 0.83 11.83 -5.85
N GLU A 27 -0.47 11.53 -6.00
CA GLU A 27 -1.48 12.10 -5.14
C GLU A 27 -1.32 11.63 -3.69
N ALA A 28 -1.01 10.35 -3.47
CA ALA A 28 -0.76 9.83 -2.14
C ALA A 28 0.45 10.49 -1.49
N ALA A 29 1.53 10.66 -2.23
CA ALA A 29 2.74 11.29 -1.73
C ALA A 29 2.52 12.76 -1.38
N ARG A 30 1.76 13.47 -2.22
CA ARG A 30 1.45 14.88 -1.98
C ARG A 30 0.67 15.10 -0.69
N ALA A 31 -0.26 14.19 -0.40
CA ALA A 31 -1.19 14.34 0.72
C ALA A 31 -0.69 13.71 2.02
N SER A 32 0.47 13.08 2.02
CA SER A 32 0.89 12.24 3.14
C SER A 32 2.34 12.50 3.56
N ASP A 33 2.65 12.17 4.81
CA ASP A 33 4.00 12.30 5.35
C ASP A 33 4.88 11.11 4.99
N ARG A 34 4.27 9.93 4.86
CA ARG A 34 4.92 8.70 4.45
C ARG A 34 3.94 7.90 3.60
N VAL A 35 4.47 7.13 2.67
CA VAL A 35 3.64 6.29 1.77
C VAL A 35 4.30 4.92 1.66
N ILE A 36 3.48 3.87 1.69
CA ILE A 36 3.95 2.53 1.34
C ILE A 36 3.19 2.07 0.10
N ILE A 37 3.94 1.75 -0.94
CA ILE A 37 3.40 1.22 -2.18
C ILE A 37 3.59 -0.29 -2.16
N THR A 38 2.51 -1.03 -2.41
CA THR A 38 2.50 -2.49 -2.34
C THR A 38 1.63 -3.08 -3.43
N SER A 39 1.44 -4.39 -3.39
CA SER A 39 0.55 -5.11 -4.31
C SER A 39 -0.91 -4.99 -3.89
N ASP A 40 -1.77 -4.97 -4.88
CA ASP A 40 -3.20 -5.20 -4.71
C ASP A 40 -3.54 -6.53 -5.40
N ASN A 41 -4.24 -6.52 -6.51
CA ASN A 41 -4.51 -7.69 -7.33
C ASN A 41 -3.62 -7.63 -8.57
N PRO A 42 -2.43 -8.24 -8.58
CA PRO A 42 -1.55 -8.15 -9.75
C PRO A 42 -2.08 -8.87 -10.97
N ARG A 43 -3.00 -9.82 -10.79
CA ARG A 43 -3.58 -10.63 -11.83
C ARG A 43 -2.50 -11.29 -12.68
N PHE A 44 -2.41 -11.00 -13.98
CA PHE A 44 -1.43 -11.59 -14.87
C PHE A 44 -0.18 -10.74 -15.08
N GLU A 45 -0.04 -9.63 -14.32
CA GLU A 45 1.16 -8.81 -14.35
C GLU A 45 2.09 -9.14 -13.18
N GLU A 46 3.36 -8.83 -13.33
CA GLU A 46 4.32 -8.95 -12.23
C GLU A 46 4.08 -7.83 -11.23
N PRO A 47 3.95 -8.15 -9.93
CA PRO A 47 3.71 -7.12 -8.92
C PRO A 47 4.74 -6.00 -8.93
N GLN A 48 6.00 -6.33 -9.15
CA GLN A 48 7.07 -5.32 -9.17
C GLN A 48 6.92 -4.35 -10.34
N ASP A 49 6.42 -4.81 -11.48
CA ASP A 49 6.20 -3.95 -12.64
C ASP A 49 5.12 -2.92 -12.36
N ILE A 50 4.06 -3.33 -11.68
CA ILE A 50 2.99 -2.42 -11.25
C ILE A 50 3.54 -1.37 -10.28
N ILE A 51 4.33 -1.82 -9.31
CA ILE A 51 4.96 -0.94 -8.32
C ILE A 51 5.89 0.06 -9.02
N ASN A 52 6.68 -0.39 -9.98
CA ASN A 52 7.59 0.47 -10.74
C ASN A 52 6.83 1.55 -11.50
N ASP A 53 5.68 1.21 -12.10
CA ASP A 53 4.82 2.18 -12.78
C ASP A 53 4.31 3.25 -11.82
N MET A 54 3.98 2.86 -10.59
CA MET A 54 3.55 3.80 -9.56
C MET A 54 4.71 4.71 -9.15
N LEU A 55 5.88 4.14 -8.89
CA LEU A 55 7.07 4.91 -8.49
C LEU A 55 7.50 5.91 -9.56
N ALA A 56 7.22 5.63 -10.83
CA ALA A 56 7.55 6.54 -11.93
C ALA A 56 6.85 7.90 -11.82
N GLY A 57 5.76 8.00 -11.07
CA GLY A 57 5.05 9.25 -10.82
C GLY A 57 5.66 10.11 -9.73
N LEU A 58 6.67 9.62 -9.01
CA LEU A 58 7.24 10.27 -7.86
C LEU A 58 8.54 11.00 -8.23
N ASP A 59 8.69 12.22 -7.70
CA ASP A 59 9.96 12.94 -7.80
C ASP A 59 10.92 12.53 -6.68
N THR A 60 12.09 13.14 -6.62
CA THR A 60 13.12 12.81 -5.64
C THR A 60 12.64 13.02 -4.20
N GLU A 61 11.92 14.10 -3.94
CA GLU A 61 11.41 14.38 -2.60
C GLU A 61 10.31 13.41 -2.19
N ASP A 62 9.42 13.07 -3.11
CA ASP A 62 8.37 12.08 -2.86
C ASP A 62 8.98 10.71 -2.53
N LYS A 63 10.02 10.31 -3.24
CA LYS A 63 10.69 9.03 -3.04
C LYS A 63 11.34 8.90 -1.66
N LYS A 64 11.80 10.02 -1.09
CA LYS A 64 12.41 10.02 0.25
C LYS A 64 11.43 9.58 1.34
N LYS A 65 10.15 9.80 1.14
CA LYS A 65 9.11 9.43 2.12
C LYS A 65 8.30 8.21 1.70
N THR A 66 8.75 7.47 0.67
CA THR A 66 8.04 6.34 0.09
C THR A 66 8.83 5.06 0.25
N LEU A 67 8.16 4.02 0.72
CA LEU A 67 8.69 2.66 0.72
C LEU A 67 7.89 1.84 -0.28
N SER A 68 8.54 0.87 -0.91
CA SER A 68 7.86 -0.08 -1.78
C SER A 68 8.12 -1.50 -1.27
N ILE A 69 7.04 -2.22 -0.97
CA ILE A 69 7.09 -3.56 -0.40
C ILE A 69 6.06 -4.39 -1.15
N ALA A 70 6.50 -5.32 -1.97
CA ALA A 70 5.61 -6.09 -2.84
C ALA A 70 4.64 -6.98 -2.06
N ASP A 71 5.09 -7.58 -0.98
CA ASP A 71 4.23 -8.40 -0.13
C ASP A 71 3.31 -7.50 0.70
N ARG A 72 2.01 -7.58 0.44
CA ARG A 72 1.03 -6.69 1.09
C ARG A 72 0.97 -6.88 2.60
N LYS A 73 1.10 -8.11 3.08
CA LYS A 73 1.10 -8.38 4.53
C LYS A 73 2.30 -7.72 5.21
N GLU A 74 3.47 -7.84 4.60
CA GLU A 74 4.68 -7.20 5.11
C GLU A 74 4.61 -5.67 5.02
N ALA A 75 3.95 -5.15 3.99
CA ALA A 75 3.72 -3.71 3.87
C ALA A 75 2.85 -3.19 5.03
N ILE A 76 1.78 -3.89 5.34
CA ILE A 76 0.90 -3.54 6.47
C ILE A 76 1.65 -3.64 7.80
N ARG A 77 2.42 -4.72 7.97
CA ARG A 77 3.23 -4.91 9.18
C ARG A 77 4.23 -3.77 9.36
N THR A 78 4.91 -3.39 8.29
CA THR A 78 5.90 -2.30 8.30
C THR A 78 5.24 -0.97 8.68
N ALA A 79 4.07 -0.68 8.12
CA ALA A 79 3.32 0.53 8.47
C ALA A 79 3.00 0.57 9.96
N CYS A 80 2.54 -0.55 10.51
CA CYS A 80 2.22 -0.64 11.94
C CYS A 80 3.46 -0.44 12.82
N MET A 81 4.61 -0.90 12.37
CA MET A 81 5.88 -0.71 13.10
C MET A 81 6.37 0.73 13.04
N LEU A 82 6.16 1.41 11.92
CA LEU A 82 6.60 2.80 11.74
C LEU A 82 5.68 3.82 12.39
N ALA A 83 4.41 3.47 12.55
CA ALA A 83 3.43 4.39 13.10
C ALA A 83 3.70 4.67 14.58
N GLU A 84 3.54 5.92 14.95
CA GLU A 84 3.65 6.37 16.33
C GLU A 84 2.25 6.66 16.87
N LYS A 85 2.16 6.82 18.18
CA LYS A 85 0.89 7.13 18.84
C LYS A 85 0.26 8.38 18.21
N GLY A 86 -0.98 8.26 17.80
CA GLY A 86 -1.71 9.35 17.16
C GLY A 86 -1.65 9.35 15.64
N ASP A 87 -0.79 8.55 15.06
CA ASP A 87 -0.72 8.42 13.60
C ASP A 87 -1.93 7.66 13.05
N VAL A 88 -2.27 7.94 11.79
CA VAL A 88 -3.35 7.26 11.09
C VAL A 88 -2.76 6.41 9.97
N ILE A 89 -3.05 5.12 9.99
CA ILE A 89 -2.70 4.20 8.92
C ILE A 89 -3.94 4.00 8.05
N LEU A 90 -3.81 4.29 6.77
CA LEU A 90 -4.89 4.11 5.82
C LEU A 90 -4.53 2.99 4.84
N VAL A 91 -5.22 1.85 4.94
CA VAL A 91 -5.04 0.74 4.00
C VAL A 91 -6.05 0.91 2.88
N ALA A 92 -5.56 1.25 1.70
CA ALA A 92 -6.40 1.59 0.56
C ALA A 92 -6.30 0.55 -0.56
N GLY A 93 -7.36 0.49 -1.37
CA GLY A 93 -7.40 -0.31 -2.58
C GLY A 93 -8.37 -1.48 -2.52
N LYS A 94 -8.24 -2.36 -1.55
CA LYS A 94 -9.09 -3.55 -1.46
C LYS A 94 -10.48 -3.31 -0.91
N GLY A 95 -10.62 -2.32 -0.04
CA GLY A 95 -11.91 -2.11 0.63
C GLY A 95 -12.32 -3.35 1.40
N HIS A 96 -13.44 -3.95 1.01
CA HIS A 96 -13.98 -5.15 1.66
C HIS A 96 -13.60 -6.47 0.94
N GLU A 97 -12.75 -6.41 -0.08
CA GLU A 97 -12.28 -7.63 -0.74
C GLU A 97 -11.48 -8.49 0.23
N ASN A 98 -11.72 -9.80 0.19
CA ASN A 98 -11.06 -10.76 1.06
C ASN A 98 -10.11 -11.69 0.28
N TYR A 99 -9.65 -11.27 -0.87
CA TYR A 99 -8.75 -12.06 -1.72
C TYR A 99 -7.72 -11.18 -2.42
N GLN A 100 -6.67 -11.84 -2.87
CA GLN A 100 -5.69 -11.27 -3.78
C GLN A 100 -5.64 -12.15 -5.02
N ASP A 101 -5.89 -11.57 -6.19
CA ASP A 101 -5.89 -12.29 -7.46
C ASP A 101 -4.48 -12.28 -8.05
N ILE A 102 -3.86 -13.46 -8.06
CA ILE A 102 -2.51 -13.66 -8.58
C ILE A 102 -2.59 -14.71 -9.69
N LYS A 103 -2.33 -14.32 -10.92
CA LYS A 103 -2.36 -15.19 -12.10
C LYS A 103 -3.70 -15.91 -12.27
N GLY A 104 -4.79 -15.22 -11.99
CA GLY A 104 -6.14 -15.77 -12.11
C GLY A 104 -6.60 -16.60 -10.93
N VAL A 105 -5.76 -16.79 -9.92
CA VAL A 105 -6.11 -17.54 -8.71
C VAL A 105 -6.34 -16.57 -7.56
N LYS A 106 -7.49 -16.69 -6.91
CA LYS A 106 -7.83 -15.87 -5.75
C LYS A 106 -7.28 -16.52 -4.48
N HIS A 107 -6.33 -15.85 -3.86
CA HIS A 107 -5.77 -16.25 -2.58
C HIS A 107 -6.46 -15.46 -1.48
N HIS A 108 -6.79 -16.12 -0.37
CA HIS A 108 -7.41 -15.41 0.74
C HIS A 108 -6.47 -14.31 1.26
N PHE A 109 -6.97 -13.09 1.30
CA PHE A 109 -6.26 -11.96 1.87
C PHE A 109 -7.26 -10.87 2.24
N ASP A 110 -7.38 -10.60 3.53
CA ASP A 110 -8.28 -9.59 4.05
C ASP A 110 -7.47 -8.60 4.89
N ASP A 111 -7.44 -7.34 4.44
CA ASP A 111 -6.69 -6.29 5.14
C ASP A 111 -7.10 -6.17 6.61
N LYS A 112 -8.39 -6.32 6.90
CA LYS A 112 -8.90 -6.23 8.28
C LYS A 112 -8.39 -7.35 9.15
N GLU A 113 -8.34 -8.58 8.63
CA GLU A 113 -7.79 -9.72 9.35
C GLU A 113 -6.31 -9.53 9.66
N VAL A 114 -5.54 -9.04 8.68
CA VAL A 114 -4.12 -8.79 8.84
C VAL A 114 -3.87 -7.74 9.92
N LEU A 115 -4.63 -6.64 9.89
CA LEU A 115 -4.53 -5.60 10.90
C LEU A 115 -4.85 -6.12 12.30
N LYS A 116 -5.92 -6.90 12.43
CA LYS A 116 -6.30 -7.50 13.71
C LYS A 116 -5.22 -8.43 14.24
N GLU A 117 -4.65 -9.25 13.38
CA GLU A 117 -3.56 -10.16 13.74
C GLU A 117 -2.35 -9.39 14.26
N ILE A 118 -1.94 -8.34 13.55
CA ILE A 118 -0.77 -7.53 13.93
C ILE A 118 -1.01 -6.83 15.26
N PHE A 119 -2.15 -6.18 15.44
CA PHE A 119 -2.45 -5.49 16.69
C PHE A 119 -2.63 -6.44 17.86
N SER A 120 -3.08 -7.66 17.64
CA SER A 120 -3.15 -8.69 18.70
C SER A 120 -1.78 -9.11 19.21
N LEU A 121 -0.78 -9.11 18.34
CA LEU A 121 0.60 -9.48 18.69
C LEU A 121 1.33 -8.37 19.45
N THR A 122 0.87 -7.12 19.34
CA THR A 122 1.56 -5.97 19.92
C THR A 122 0.97 -5.52 21.26
N VAL A 123 -0.11 -6.11 21.68
CA VAL A 123 -0.79 -5.76 22.94
C VAL A 123 -0.30 -6.59 24.13
#